data_7efb390ed188fb80c9b0a422ed019b91
#
_entry.id   7efb390ed188fb80c9b0a422ed019b91
#
_cell.length_a   1.000
_cell.length_b   1.000
_cell.length_c   1.000
_cell.angle_alpha   90.00
_cell.angle_beta   90.00
_cell.angle_gamma   90.00
#
_symmetry.space_group_name_H-M   'P 1'
#
loop_
_entity.id
_entity.type
_entity.pdbx_description
1 polymer ?
#
loop_
_entity_poly.entity_id
_entity_poly.type
_entity_poly.pdbx_seq_one_letter_code
_entity_poly.pdbx_strand_id
1 'polypeptide(L)'
;MKMNIWLASALIATSSMVTVAHADNGTRVAATSALGSVVGTAIGKSMGGTTGATIGAALGGAGGAAAASDRRNRTEAAIGGALGGGAGYTVGKNMGGTNGGYIGAAVGAAGGSALGRKVSEDRNYNDRYDRGSRYDRDDRRYDDGDRRYYSKGGHRHHDNGLHRGWYKNR
;
A
#
# COMPACT_ATOMS: atom_id res chain seq x y z
N MET A 1 -14.35 -40.18 -9.27
CA MET A 1 -15.03 -38.86 -9.09
C MET A 1 -14.23 -37.80 -8.33
N LYS A 2 -13.10 -38.12 -7.69
CA LYS A 2 -12.31 -37.12 -6.93
C LYS A 2 -11.39 -36.20 -7.78
N MET A 3 -11.03 -36.62 -9.01
CA MET A 3 -10.10 -35.92 -9.87
C MET A 3 -10.69 -34.63 -10.52
N ASN A 4 -12.00 -34.62 -10.75
CA ASN A 4 -12.66 -33.49 -11.41
C ASN A 4 -12.84 -32.27 -10.50
N ILE A 5 -12.86 -32.48 -9.18
CA ILE A 5 -12.96 -31.36 -8.20
C ILE A 5 -11.64 -30.60 -8.13
N TRP A 6 -10.50 -31.27 -8.25
CA TRP A 6 -9.19 -30.66 -8.25
C TRP A 6 -8.94 -29.80 -9.51
N LEU A 7 -9.39 -30.29 -10.67
CA LEU A 7 -9.32 -29.54 -11.92
C LEU A 7 -10.22 -28.31 -11.92
N ALA A 8 -11.43 -28.41 -11.35
CA ALA A 8 -12.36 -27.30 -11.23
C ALA A 8 -11.83 -26.21 -10.27
N SER A 9 -11.21 -26.60 -9.14
CA SER A 9 -10.62 -25.65 -8.20
C SER A 9 -9.38 -24.95 -8.77
N ALA A 10 -8.56 -25.64 -9.56
CA ALA A 10 -7.43 -25.02 -10.26
C ALA A 10 -7.88 -24.02 -11.34
N LEU A 11 -8.98 -24.33 -12.05
CA LEU A 11 -9.52 -23.43 -13.08
C LEU A 11 -10.13 -22.15 -12.49
N ILE A 12 -10.79 -22.25 -11.34
CA ILE A 12 -11.34 -21.09 -10.62
C ILE A 12 -10.21 -20.23 -10.05
N ALA A 13 -9.13 -20.81 -9.55
CA ALA A 13 -7.99 -20.09 -9.03
C ALA A 13 -7.24 -19.32 -10.13
N THR A 14 -7.12 -19.86 -11.34
CA THR A 14 -6.48 -19.19 -12.48
C THR A 14 -7.34 -18.10 -13.08
N SER A 15 -8.65 -18.22 -13.11
CA SER A 15 -9.54 -17.20 -13.65
C SER A 15 -9.64 -15.95 -12.77
N SER A 16 -9.49 -16.08 -11.45
CA SER A 16 -9.48 -14.93 -10.54
C SER A 16 -8.20 -14.10 -10.61
N MET A 17 -7.08 -14.67 -11.07
CA MET A 17 -5.83 -13.90 -11.25
C MET A 17 -5.87 -12.92 -12.44
N VAL A 18 -6.65 -13.21 -13.47
CA VAL A 18 -6.69 -12.37 -14.68
C VAL A 18 -7.42 -11.04 -14.45
N THR A 19 -8.42 -11.02 -13.58
CA THR A 19 -9.18 -9.80 -13.26
C THR A 19 -8.40 -8.79 -12.42
N VAL A 20 -7.37 -9.25 -11.69
CA VAL A 20 -6.53 -8.38 -10.84
C VAL A 20 -5.57 -7.50 -11.67
N ALA A 21 -5.25 -7.91 -12.89
CA ALA A 21 -4.29 -7.19 -13.74
C ALA A 21 -4.83 -5.86 -14.30
N HIS A 22 -6.15 -5.72 -14.40
CA HIS A 22 -6.84 -4.54 -14.93
C HIS A 22 -7.50 -3.69 -13.84
N ALA A 23 -7.36 -4.08 -12.58
CA ALA A 23 -7.92 -3.35 -11.45
C ALA A 23 -7.07 -2.12 -11.12
N ASP A 24 -7.70 -1.10 -10.57
CA ASP A 24 -6.98 0.03 -10.01
C ASP A 24 -6.01 -0.43 -8.90
N ASN A 25 -5.09 0.44 -8.54
CA ASN A 25 -4.01 0.10 -7.61
C ASN A 25 -4.55 -0.38 -6.24
N GLY A 26 -5.67 0.17 -5.77
CA GLY A 26 -6.32 -0.24 -4.53
C GLY A 26 -6.88 -1.65 -4.58
N THR A 27 -7.61 -1.95 -5.63
CA THR A 27 -8.22 -3.26 -5.86
C THR A 27 -7.16 -4.35 -6.06
N ARG A 28 -6.06 -4.04 -6.75
CA ARG A 28 -4.90 -4.94 -6.87
C ARG A 28 -4.31 -5.32 -5.51
N VAL A 29 -4.05 -4.32 -4.68
CA VAL A 29 -3.47 -4.53 -3.34
C VAL A 29 -4.41 -5.37 -2.48
N ALA A 30 -5.71 -5.05 -2.46
CA ALA A 30 -6.71 -5.79 -1.71
C ALA A 30 -6.79 -7.25 -2.17
N ALA A 31 -6.90 -7.49 -3.48
CA ALA A 31 -7.00 -8.85 -4.03
C ALA A 31 -5.74 -9.69 -3.78
N THR A 32 -4.55 -9.10 -3.98
CA THR A 32 -3.28 -9.80 -3.76
C THR A 32 -3.05 -10.08 -2.27
N SER A 33 -3.46 -9.16 -1.40
CA SER A 33 -3.43 -9.36 0.05
C SER A 33 -4.38 -10.48 0.49
N ALA A 34 -5.59 -10.53 -0.05
CA ALA A 34 -6.55 -11.61 0.21
C ALA A 34 -6.00 -12.96 -0.21
N LEU A 35 -5.48 -13.07 -1.43
CA LEU A 35 -4.88 -14.32 -1.94
C LEU A 35 -3.68 -14.75 -1.10
N GLY A 36 -2.79 -13.84 -0.80
CA GLY A 36 -1.63 -14.10 0.06
C GLY A 36 -2.05 -14.61 1.44
N SER A 37 -3.08 -13.99 2.03
CA SER A 37 -3.62 -14.39 3.32
C SER A 37 -4.19 -15.80 3.31
N VAL A 38 -4.95 -16.18 2.28
CA VAL A 38 -5.51 -17.54 2.12
C VAL A 38 -4.40 -18.57 1.99
N VAL A 39 -3.42 -18.33 1.13
CA VAL A 39 -2.28 -19.23 0.92
C VAL A 39 -1.45 -19.34 2.20
N GLY A 40 -1.14 -18.23 2.84
CA GLY A 40 -0.43 -18.19 4.10
C GLY A 40 -1.17 -18.93 5.21
N THR A 41 -2.50 -18.78 5.28
CA THR A 41 -3.36 -19.51 6.21
C THR A 41 -3.26 -21.01 5.99
N ALA A 42 -3.30 -21.48 4.74
CA ALA A 42 -3.24 -22.90 4.41
C ALA A 42 -1.89 -23.51 4.83
N ILE A 43 -0.79 -22.84 4.48
CA ILE A 43 0.56 -23.26 4.85
C ILE A 43 0.73 -23.24 6.37
N GLY A 44 0.37 -22.13 7.00
CA GLY A 44 0.50 -21.97 8.45
C GLY A 44 -0.31 -22.99 9.22
N LYS A 45 -1.52 -23.32 8.74
CA LYS A 45 -2.36 -24.33 9.33
C LYS A 45 -1.75 -25.74 9.27
N SER A 46 -1.08 -26.09 8.17
CA SER A 46 -0.42 -27.39 8.03
C SER A 46 0.79 -27.54 8.96
N MET A 47 1.45 -26.43 9.32
CA MET A 47 2.63 -26.43 10.17
C MET A 47 2.33 -26.29 11.68
N GLY A 48 1.34 -25.47 12.03
CA GLY A 48 1.07 -25.10 13.43
C GLY A 48 -0.42 -25.04 13.79
N GLY A 49 -1.27 -25.74 13.07
CA GLY A 49 -2.72 -25.78 13.34
C GLY A 49 -3.34 -24.38 13.31
N THR A 50 -4.14 -24.06 14.32
CA THR A 50 -4.85 -22.76 14.39
C THR A 50 -3.91 -21.58 14.57
N THR A 51 -2.92 -21.70 15.44
CA THR A 51 -1.93 -20.65 15.70
C THR A 51 -1.10 -20.40 14.45
N GLY A 52 -0.63 -21.45 13.80
CA GLY A 52 0.07 -21.35 12.53
C GLY A 52 -0.79 -20.71 11.44
N ALA A 53 -2.07 -21.03 11.36
CA ALA A 53 -3.00 -20.43 10.42
C ALA A 53 -3.17 -18.92 10.64
N THR A 54 -3.28 -18.46 11.89
CA THR A 54 -3.39 -17.04 12.21
C THR A 54 -2.11 -16.28 11.82
N ILE A 55 -0.95 -16.84 12.16
CA ILE A 55 0.35 -16.26 11.79
C ILE A 55 0.52 -16.26 10.27
N GLY A 56 0.17 -17.37 9.62
CA GLY A 56 0.23 -17.50 8.17
C GLY A 56 -0.70 -16.53 7.47
N ALA A 57 -1.92 -16.30 7.99
CA ALA A 57 -2.85 -15.31 7.47
C ALA A 57 -2.27 -13.87 7.53
N ALA A 58 -1.66 -13.55 8.66
CA ALA A 58 -1.05 -12.24 8.87
C ALA A 58 0.16 -12.03 7.93
N LEU A 59 1.09 -13.00 7.87
CA LEU A 59 2.27 -12.91 7.01
C LEU A 59 1.92 -12.91 5.53
N GLY A 60 0.97 -13.76 5.12
CA GLY A 60 0.48 -13.83 3.75
C GLY A 60 -0.26 -12.57 3.32
N GLY A 61 -1.10 -12.02 4.19
CA GLY A 61 -1.80 -10.76 3.97
C GLY A 61 -0.83 -9.57 3.85
N ALA A 62 0.16 -9.50 4.74
CA ALA A 62 1.21 -8.50 4.68
C ALA A 62 2.05 -8.61 3.41
N GLY A 63 2.52 -9.81 3.09
CA GLY A 63 3.35 -10.08 1.91
C GLY A 63 2.62 -9.76 0.61
N GLY A 64 1.35 -10.18 0.48
CA GLY A 64 0.52 -9.88 -0.67
C GLY A 64 0.25 -8.39 -0.83
N ALA A 65 -0.06 -7.68 0.27
CA ALA A 65 -0.24 -6.24 0.27
C ALA A 65 1.04 -5.51 -0.13
N ALA A 66 2.18 -5.90 0.46
CA ALA A 66 3.48 -5.30 0.15
C ALA A 66 3.88 -5.51 -1.31
N ALA A 67 3.65 -6.72 -1.85
CA ALA A 67 4.02 -7.04 -3.23
C ALA A 67 3.24 -6.23 -4.27
N ALA A 68 1.97 -5.94 -3.98
CA ALA A 68 1.09 -5.23 -4.90
C ALA A 68 1.07 -3.71 -4.70
N SER A 69 1.58 -3.22 -3.56
CA SER A 69 1.59 -1.79 -3.23
C SER A 69 2.77 -1.06 -3.84
N ASP A 70 2.55 0.22 -4.16
CA ASP A 70 3.62 1.14 -4.51
C ASP A 70 4.58 1.33 -3.34
N ARG A 71 5.85 1.62 -3.67
CA ARG A 71 6.92 1.77 -2.67
C ARG A 71 6.56 2.73 -1.53
N ARG A 72 5.77 3.75 -1.83
CA ARG A 72 5.37 4.80 -0.88
C ARG A 72 4.36 4.30 0.17
N ASN A 73 3.44 3.41 -0.21
CA ASN A 73 2.34 2.95 0.65
C ASN A 73 2.52 1.48 1.09
N ARG A 74 3.68 0.88 0.77
CA ARG A 74 3.94 -0.55 0.97
C ARG A 74 3.88 -0.95 2.44
N THR A 75 4.48 -0.17 3.32
CA THR A 75 4.56 -0.47 4.75
C THR A 75 3.19 -0.44 5.40
N GLU A 76 2.42 0.61 5.13
CA GLU A 76 1.08 0.80 5.71
C GLU A 76 0.10 -0.25 5.18
N ALA A 77 0.17 -0.55 3.87
CA ALA A 77 -0.64 -1.61 3.28
C ALA A 77 -0.27 -2.99 3.86
N ALA A 78 1.01 -3.26 4.08
CA ALA A 78 1.48 -4.51 4.68
C ALA A 78 1.01 -4.65 6.14
N ILE A 79 1.13 -3.60 6.94
CA ILE A 79 0.63 -3.60 8.33
C ILE A 79 -0.88 -3.83 8.35
N GLY A 80 -1.63 -3.10 7.51
CA GLY A 80 -3.07 -3.29 7.39
C GLY A 80 -3.44 -4.70 6.96
N GLY A 81 -2.75 -5.26 5.96
CA GLY A 81 -2.93 -6.63 5.49
C GLY A 81 -2.60 -7.69 6.55
N ALA A 82 -1.54 -7.47 7.35
CA ALA A 82 -1.17 -8.34 8.45
C ALA A 82 -2.23 -8.39 9.55
N LEU A 83 -2.61 -7.20 10.03
CA LEU A 83 -3.62 -7.08 11.09
C LEU A 83 -4.98 -7.59 10.63
N GLY A 84 -5.40 -7.19 9.42
CA GLY A 84 -6.66 -7.62 8.84
C GLY A 84 -6.72 -9.13 8.62
N GLY A 85 -5.66 -9.72 8.04
CA GLY A 85 -5.58 -11.16 7.78
C GLY A 85 -5.60 -11.99 9.05
N GLY A 86 -4.75 -11.67 10.01
CA GLY A 86 -4.66 -12.38 11.29
C GLY A 86 -5.92 -12.25 12.14
N ALA A 87 -6.42 -11.04 12.33
CA ALA A 87 -7.66 -10.79 13.07
C ALA A 87 -8.88 -11.39 12.35
N GLY A 88 -8.95 -11.21 11.02
CA GLY A 88 -10.02 -11.75 10.19
C GLY A 88 -10.11 -13.27 10.25
N TYR A 89 -8.95 -13.95 10.22
CA TYR A 89 -8.92 -15.40 10.41
C TYR A 89 -9.51 -15.80 11.76
N THR A 90 -9.07 -15.15 12.83
CA THR A 90 -9.48 -15.49 14.20
C THR A 90 -10.98 -15.28 14.40
N VAL A 91 -11.50 -14.14 13.97
CA VAL A 91 -12.93 -13.82 14.04
C VAL A 91 -13.75 -14.78 13.17
N GLY A 92 -13.35 -14.94 11.91
CA GLY A 92 -14.03 -15.80 10.96
C GLY A 92 -14.07 -17.26 11.41
N LYS A 93 -12.97 -17.74 12.02
CA LYS A 93 -12.92 -19.09 12.59
C LYS A 93 -13.90 -19.27 13.75
N ASN A 94 -14.06 -18.29 14.62
CA ASN A 94 -15.00 -18.35 15.73
C ASN A 94 -16.46 -18.36 15.25
N MET A 95 -16.74 -17.74 14.09
CA MET A 95 -18.10 -17.65 13.53
C MET A 95 -18.46 -18.85 12.64
N GLY A 96 -17.53 -19.33 11.82
CA GLY A 96 -17.78 -20.34 10.79
C GLY A 96 -16.74 -21.47 10.74
N GLY A 97 -16.04 -21.72 11.83
CA GLY A 97 -15.02 -22.77 11.90
C GLY A 97 -13.88 -22.52 10.91
N THR A 98 -13.32 -23.61 10.39
CA THR A 98 -12.17 -23.52 9.47
C THR A 98 -12.47 -22.71 8.20
N ASN A 99 -13.63 -22.94 7.58
CA ASN A 99 -14.02 -22.23 6.36
C ASN A 99 -14.24 -20.74 6.62
N GLY A 100 -14.91 -20.42 7.75
CA GLY A 100 -15.04 -19.04 8.21
C GLY A 100 -13.69 -18.35 8.42
N GLY A 101 -12.70 -19.09 8.95
CA GLY A 101 -11.33 -18.57 9.12
C GLY A 101 -10.67 -18.15 7.79
N TYR A 102 -10.77 -18.98 6.75
CA TYR A 102 -10.23 -18.64 5.43
C TYR A 102 -10.92 -17.44 4.80
N ILE A 103 -12.26 -17.38 4.87
CA ILE A 103 -13.02 -16.24 4.35
C ILE A 103 -12.69 -14.98 5.14
N GLY A 104 -12.65 -15.09 6.48
CA GLY A 104 -12.29 -13.97 7.34
C GLY A 104 -10.89 -13.45 7.09
N ALA A 105 -9.91 -14.34 6.88
CA ALA A 105 -8.55 -13.96 6.53
C ALA A 105 -8.49 -13.20 5.20
N ALA A 106 -9.19 -13.69 4.18
CA ALA A 106 -9.22 -13.04 2.87
C ALA A 106 -9.84 -11.65 2.93
N VAL A 107 -11.05 -11.54 3.50
CA VAL A 107 -11.78 -10.26 3.61
C VAL A 107 -11.06 -9.28 4.52
N GLY A 108 -10.56 -9.79 5.66
CA GLY A 108 -9.78 -8.98 6.60
C GLY A 108 -8.49 -8.43 5.98
N ALA A 109 -7.72 -9.26 5.30
CA ALA A 109 -6.49 -8.85 4.63
C ALA A 109 -6.77 -7.84 3.50
N ALA A 110 -7.80 -8.07 2.68
CA ALA A 110 -8.20 -7.13 1.63
C ALA A 110 -8.62 -5.77 2.21
N GLY A 111 -9.52 -5.76 3.17
CA GLY A 111 -10.00 -4.54 3.81
C GLY A 111 -8.91 -3.81 4.59
N GLY A 112 -8.13 -4.55 5.37
CA GLY A 112 -7.01 -3.99 6.15
C GLY A 112 -5.94 -3.37 5.27
N SER A 113 -5.53 -4.03 4.19
CA SER A 113 -4.53 -3.48 3.27
C SER A 113 -5.03 -2.25 2.52
N ALA A 114 -6.30 -2.23 2.12
CA ALA A 114 -6.93 -1.07 1.49
C ALA A 114 -7.01 0.13 2.44
N LEU A 115 -7.39 -0.10 3.70
CA LEU A 115 -7.42 0.93 4.74
C LEU A 115 -6.03 1.46 5.06
N GLY A 116 -5.04 0.56 5.26
CA GLY A 116 -3.66 0.95 5.53
C GLY A 116 -3.09 1.85 4.44
N ARG A 117 -3.33 1.48 3.18
CA ARG A 117 -2.96 2.30 2.03
C ARG A 117 -3.62 3.67 2.05
N LYS A 118 -4.94 3.72 2.28
CA LYS A 118 -5.69 4.99 2.31
C LYS A 118 -5.19 5.93 3.40
N VAL A 119 -4.91 5.41 4.58
CA VAL A 119 -4.30 6.18 5.68
C VAL A 119 -2.94 6.76 5.28
N SER A 120 -2.13 6.01 4.54
CA SER A 120 -0.85 6.49 4.02
C SER A 120 -1.03 7.62 2.99
N GLU A 121 -1.98 7.47 2.09
CA GLU A 121 -2.30 8.50 1.08
C GLU A 121 -2.73 9.82 1.74
N ASP A 122 -3.61 9.77 2.74
CA ASP A 122 -4.09 10.92 3.47
C ASP A 122 -2.97 11.63 4.26
N ARG A 123 -2.05 10.89 4.89
CA ARG A 123 -0.87 11.45 5.56
C ARG A 123 0.06 12.16 4.59
N ASN A 124 0.36 11.55 3.46
CA ASN A 124 1.21 12.13 2.42
C ASN A 124 0.60 13.42 1.82
N TYR A 125 -0.73 13.52 1.80
CA TYR A 125 -1.43 14.72 1.36
C TYR A 125 -1.27 15.86 2.36
N ASN A 126 -1.48 15.60 3.64
CA ASN A 126 -1.33 16.58 4.72
C ASN A 126 0.11 17.10 4.85
N ASP A 127 1.11 16.21 4.73
CA ASP A 127 2.53 16.59 4.79
C ASP A 127 2.94 17.54 3.66
N ARG A 128 2.28 17.50 2.52
CA ARG A 128 2.54 18.44 1.41
C ARG A 128 1.98 19.83 1.70
N TYR A 129 0.80 19.90 2.32
CA TYR A 129 0.21 21.19 2.73
C TYR A 129 1.02 21.85 3.84
N ASP A 130 1.47 21.09 4.82
CA ASP A 130 2.26 21.61 5.94
C ASP A 130 3.64 22.12 5.49
N ARG A 131 4.26 21.49 4.51
CA ARG A 131 5.52 21.97 3.93
C ARG A 131 5.33 23.25 3.11
N GLY A 132 4.28 23.35 2.32
CA GLY A 132 3.95 24.57 1.59
C GLY A 132 3.74 25.77 2.53
N SER A 133 3.05 25.54 3.64
CA SER A 133 2.76 26.60 4.63
C SER A 133 3.98 27.05 5.45
N ARG A 134 5.05 26.26 5.53
CA ARG A 134 6.28 26.63 6.23
C ARG A 134 7.17 27.54 5.41
N TYR A 135 7.23 27.35 4.09
CA TYR A 135 7.99 28.26 3.22
C TYR A 135 7.39 29.66 3.17
N ASP A 136 6.05 29.80 3.24
CA ASP A 136 5.37 31.09 3.27
C ASP A 136 5.51 31.84 4.60
N ARG A 137 5.89 31.17 5.71
CA ARG A 137 6.08 31.83 7.01
C ARG A 137 7.48 32.36 7.23
N ASP A 138 8.48 31.74 6.63
CA ASP A 138 9.86 32.19 6.80
C ASP A 138 10.15 33.45 5.96
N ASP A 139 9.49 33.64 4.83
CA ASP A 139 9.63 34.83 4.00
C ASP A 139 9.02 36.09 4.63
N ARG A 140 8.11 35.97 5.62
CA ARG A 140 7.52 37.13 6.31
C ARG A 140 8.29 37.58 7.56
N ARG A 141 9.33 36.88 7.95
CA ARG A 141 10.09 37.21 9.16
C ARG A 141 11.36 37.99 8.94
N TYR A 142 11.72 38.28 7.69
CA TYR A 142 12.93 39.01 7.36
C TYR A 142 12.70 40.44 6.78
N ASP A 143 11.47 40.96 6.87
CA ASP A 143 11.18 42.32 6.36
C ASP A 143 10.98 43.36 7.47
N ASP A 144 11.60 43.17 8.63
CA ASP A 144 11.65 44.24 9.63
C ASP A 144 13.03 44.32 10.30
N GLY A 145 13.86 45.20 9.77
CA GLY A 145 15.10 45.67 10.43
C GLY A 145 16.39 45.36 9.67
N ASP A 146 16.76 46.24 8.80
CA ASP A 146 18.05 46.87 8.58
C ASP A 146 18.35 47.16 7.10
N ARG A 147 17.98 48.34 6.70
CA ARG A 147 18.60 49.04 5.58
C ARG A 147 20.02 49.37 5.96
N ARG A 148 20.98 48.56 5.59
CA ARG A 148 22.38 48.87 5.31
C ARG A 148 23.23 47.62 5.34
N TYR A 149 23.43 46.98 4.24
CA TYR A 149 24.76 46.55 3.82
C TYR A 149 24.74 46.17 2.34
N TYR A 150 25.44 46.89 1.54
CA TYR A 150 25.79 46.47 0.19
C TYR A 150 26.55 45.16 0.27
N SER A 151 26.06 44.10 -0.32
CA SER A 151 26.87 42.96 -0.70
C SER A 151 26.54 42.56 -2.12
N LYS A 152 27.46 42.90 -2.97
CA LYS A 152 27.67 42.50 -4.35
C LYS A 152 27.96 40.98 -4.33
N GLY A 153 26.97 40.14 -4.57
CA GLY A 153 27.11 38.69 -4.65
C GLY A 153 26.08 38.12 -5.62
N GLY A 154 26.50 37.91 -6.87
CA GLY A 154 25.65 37.40 -7.93
C GLY A 154 25.12 35.99 -7.60
N HIS A 155 23.83 35.85 -7.42
CA HIS A 155 23.17 34.58 -7.45
C HIS A 155 23.18 34.06 -8.89
N ARG A 156 23.99 33.05 -9.14
CA ARG A 156 23.89 32.25 -10.35
C ARG A 156 22.56 31.52 -10.30
N HIS A 157 21.57 32.01 -11.00
CA HIS A 157 20.41 31.23 -11.33
C HIS A 157 20.87 30.01 -12.12
N HIS A 158 20.73 28.82 -11.54
CA HIS A 158 20.69 27.60 -12.30
C HIS A 158 19.41 27.61 -13.11
N ASP A 159 19.45 28.18 -14.30
CA ASP A 159 18.41 27.93 -15.28
C ASP A 159 18.61 26.52 -15.82
N ASN A 160 17.56 25.73 -15.78
CA ASN A 160 17.52 24.33 -16.19
C ASN A 160 17.69 24.14 -17.71
N GLY A 161 18.47 24.96 -18.38
CA GLY A 161 18.95 24.69 -19.74
C GLY A 161 17.92 24.62 -20.87
N LEU A 162 16.65 24.95 -20.65
CA LEU A 162 15.57 24.71 -21.60
C LEU A 162 15.16 25.94 -22.44
N HIS A 163 15.75 27.14 -22.24
CA HIS A 163 15.34 28.36 -22.97
C HIS A 163 16.44 29.11 -23.66
N ARG A 164 17.54 28.53 -24.01
CA ARG A 164 18.61 29.17 -24.81
C ARG A 164 18.64 28.61 -26.22
N GLY A 165 17.72 28.98 -27.07
CA GLY A 165 17.86 28.56 -28.45
C GLY A 165 16.93 29.16 -29.49
N TRP A 166 15.98 29.99 -29.11
CA TRP A 166 14.92 30.38 -30.05
C TRP A 166 14.88 31.84 -30.53
N TYR A 167 15.81 32.68 -30.11
CA TYR A 167 15.83 34.07 -30.63
C TYR A 167 17.22 34.52 -31.03
N LYS A 168 17.76 33.90 -32.07
CA LYS A 168 18.84 34.51 -32.80
C LYS A 168 18.73 34.12 -34.26
N ASN A 169 17.87 34.81 -34.98
CA ASN A 169 17.99 35.09 -36.42
C ASN A 169 16.85 36.02 -36.81
N ARG A 170 17.15 37.32 -36.75
CA ARG A 170 16.82 38.32 -37.76
C ARG A 170 17.52 39.61 -37.35
#